data_7fa8f64be9072779b7f3b8de17418a1b
#
_entry.id   7fa8f64be9072779b7f3b8de17418a1b
#
_cell.length_a   1.000
_cell.length_b   1.000
_cell.length_c   1.000
_cell.angle_alpha   90.00
_cell.angle_beta   90.00
_cell.angle_gamma   90.00
#
_symmetry.space_group_name_H-M   'P 1'
#
loop_
_entity.id
_entity.type
_entity.pdbx_description
1 polymer ?
#
loop_
_entity_poly.entity_id
_entity_poly.type
_entity_poly.pdbx_seq_one_letter_code
_entity_poly.pdbx_strand_id
1 'polypeptide(L)'
;MTVQIRNSIRFLLNHRPVELSTVSPVQTLLDFLRLDRSLRGTKEGCAEGDCGACTVLVGRLLDGRLKYESVNACIRFVGSLDGCHVVTVDCLAAPGGPLHPVQQAMVDTHASQCGFCTPGFVMSLYGLWMENPKPSVEEIEKALQGNLCRCTGYAAIIRAAEAISTIGDLGRDPLVLERETIGQKLAALKDDKRVVIGEGVERFVLPASVSDLADIYEAEPGARIVAGSTDVGLWVTKLMRDISPVIHLSHLDEFRRITVDESGVTLGAGVSYTDSFPIITEHFPQLTELWNRIGGQQVRNMGTIGGNIANGSPIGDTPPALIALGATVVLRKGRQSRIAQLERFFIEYGKQDRQPGEFVEAVRIPFLDENARYAVYKITKRLDEDISAVCGAFHVTFDDDGKVADAVIAYGGMAGTPKRAEKTEAVLKGADWNEASIEAAMDALGSDYAPLTDWRASADYRLLVAKNLLRRFYLETEGAEPVRLDRKTRRAV
;
A
#
# COMPACT_ATOMS: atom_id res chain seq x y z
N MET A 1 -23.12 25.04 7.37
CA MET A 1 -23.72 24.31 8.52
C MET A 1 -22.60 24.06 9.51
N THR A 2 -22.87 24.23 10.81
CA THR A 2 -21.86 23.96 11.84
C THR A 2 -21.67 22.46 11.94
N VAL A 3 -20.43 21.96 11.74
CA VAL A 3 -20.12 20.53 11.87
C VAL A 3 -20.27 20.14 13.33
N GLN A 4 -21.04 19.07 13.59
CA GLN A 4 -21.16 18.53 14.96
C GLN A 4 -19.84 17.82 15.34
N ILE A 5 -19.48 17.93 16.62
CA ILE A 5 -18.23 17.33 17.14
C ILE A 5 -18.57 16.21 18.10
N ARG A 6 -17.84 15.11 17.98
CA ARG A 6 -17.78 13.99 18.92
C ARG A 6 -16.37 13.89 19.49
N ASN A 7 -16.26 13.59 20.79
CA ASN A 7 -14.99 13.50 21.50
C ASN A 7 -14.61 12.05 21.86
N SER A 8 -15.11 11.08 21.12
CA SER A 8 -14.75 9.66 21.29
C SER A 8 -14.64 8.97 19.94
N ILE A 9 -13.76 7.96 19.81
CA ILE A 9 -13.80 6.98 18.74
C ILE A 9 -14.57 5.75 19.22
N ARG A 10 -15.27 5.10 18.28
CA ARG A 10 -16.11 3.94 18.55
C ARG A 10 -15.86 2.85 17.54
N PHE A 11 -15.55 1.65 17.99
CA PHE A 11 -15.27 0.50 17.15
C PHE A 11 -15.64 -0.81 17.85
N LEU A 12 -15.61 -1.92 17.15
CA LEU A 12 -15.74 -3.25 17.73
C LEU A 12 -14.37 -3.88 17.88
N LEU A 13 -14.08 -4.47 19.04
CA LEU A 13 -12.90 -5.29 19.29
C LEU A 13 -13.35 -6.71 19.63
N ASN A 14 -13.07 -7.65 18.73
CA ASN A 14 -13.60 -9.00 18.83
C ASN A 14 -15.14 -8.97 18.96
N HIS A 15 -15.71 -9.45 20.06
CA HIS A 15 -17.16 -9.43 20.27
C HIS A 15 -17.67 -8.22 21.10
N ARG A 16 -16.80 -7.23 21.40
CA ARG A 16 -17.13 -6.16 22.34
C ARG A 16 -17.09 -4.78 21.69
N PRO A 17 -18.07 -3.91 21.98
CA PRO A 17 -17.98 -2.51 21.63
C PRO A 17 -16.88 -1.83 22.50
N VAL A 18 -16.16 -0.91 21.87
CA VAL A 18 -15.13 -0.08 22.49
C VAL A 18 -15.44 1.37 22.17
N GLU A 19 -15.43 2.21 23.20
CA GLU A 19 -15.50 3.66 23.07
C GLU A 19 -14.34 4.27 23.86
N LEU A 20 -13.57 5.16 23.22
CA LEU A 20 -12.39 5.81 23.78
C LEU A 20 -12.50 7.31 23.61
N SER A 21 -12.54 8.04 24.73
CA SER A 21 -12.48 9.50 24.76
C SER A 21 -11.09 10.05 25.11
N THR A 22 -10.18 9.17 25.50
CA THR A 22 -8.79 9.50 25.81
C THR A 22 -7.89 8.46 25.15
N VAL A 23 -7.11 8.87 24.16
CA VAL A 23 -6.13 8.04 23.44
C VAL A 23 -5.08 8.94 22.82
N SER A 24 -3.81 8.53 22.90
CA SER A 24 -2.73 9.28 22.29
C SER A 24 -2.86 9.32 20.76
N PRO A 25 -2.57 10.46 20.10
CA PRO A 25 -2.57 10.58 18.65
C PRO A 25 -1.70 9.54 17.92
N VAL A 26 -0.67 9.05 18.60
CA VAL A 26 0.33 8.12 18.04
C VAL A 26 0.24 6.72 18.65
N GLN A 27 -0.79 6.41 19.44
CA GLN A 27 -0.96 5.08 20.03
C GLN A 27 -1.19 4.05 18.93
N THR A 28 -0.32 3.03 18.87
CA THR A 28 -0.47 1.93 17.92
C THR A 28 -1.59 0.97 18.36
N LEU A 29 -2.21 0.30 17.38
CA LEU A 29 -3.18 -0.75 17.69
C LEU A 29 -2.51 -1.89 18.47
N LEU A 30 -1.25 -2.23 18.16
CA LEU A 30 -0.52 -3.27 18.86
C LEU A 30 -0.34 -2.97 20.33
N ASP A 31 0.08 -1.76 20.69
CA ASP A 31 0.25 -1.35 22.10
C ASP A 31 -1.10 -1.34 22.82
N PHE A 32 -2.14 -0.80 22.21
CA PHE A 32 -3.49 -0.84 22.75
C PHE A 32 -3.95 -2.28 23.04
N LEU A 33 -3.77 -3.20 22.12
CA LEU A 33 -4.15 -4.60 22.31
C LEU A 33 -3.36 -5.24 23.47
N ARG A 34 -2.04 -5.06 23.48
CA ARG A 34 -1.14 -5.75 24.39
C ARG A 34 -1.08 -5.14 25.80
N LEU A 35 -1.07 -3.81 25.88
CA LEU A 35 -0.87 -3.07 27.13
C LEU A 35 -2.20 -2.70 27.78
N ASP A 36 -3.15 -2.14 27.03
CA ASP A 36 -4.41 -1.65 27.61
C ASP A 36 -5.48 -2.76 27.71
N ARG A 37 -5.46 -3.73 26.77
CA ARG A 37 -6.47 -4.80 26.70
C ARG A 37 -5.96 -6.17 27.14
N SER A 38 -4.66 -6.30 27.39
CA SER A 38 -4.01 -7.57 27.76
C SER A 38 -4.21 -8.70 26.72
N LEU A 39 -4.53 -8.37 25.47
CA LEU A 39 -4.63 -9.30 24.33
C LEU A 39 -3.23 -9.54 23.77
N ARG A 40 -2.51 -10.50 24.35
CA ARG A 40 -1.09 -10.74 24.08
C ARG A 40 -0.83 -11.79 23.00
N GLY A 41 -1.88 -12.33 22.38
CA GLY A 41 -1.76 -13.23 21.23
C GLY A 41 -1.09 -12.55 20.03
N THR A 42 -1.47 -11.30 19.73
CA THR A 42 -0.80 -10.47 18.73
C THR A 42 0.61 -10.10 19.19
N LYS A 43 1.64 -10.34 18.36
CA LYS A 43 3.06 -10.22 18.73
C LYS A 43 3.74 -9.01 18.09
N GLU A 44 4.75 -8.48 18.76
CA GLU A 44 5.65 -7.47 18.20
C GLU A 44 6.98 -8.13 17.79
N GLY A 45 7.27 -8.12 16.48
CA GLY A 45 8.54 -8.64 15.96
C GLY A 45 9.45 -7.54 15.42
N CYS A 46 8.93 -6.63 14.59
CA CYS A 46 9.74 -5.62 13.92
C CYS A 46 9.32 -4.18 14.26
N ALA A 47 8.05 -3.94 14.61
CA ALA A 47 7.47 -2.60 14.82
C ALA A 47 7.60 -1.67 13.57
N GLU A 48 7.61 -2.24 12.36
CA GLU A 48 7.77 -1.48 11.10
C GLU A 48 6.88 -2.00 9.94
N GLY A 49 5.97 -2.96 10.24
CA GLY A 49 5.05 -3.48 9.24
C GLY A 49 5.64 -4.53 8.30
N ASP A 50 6.85 -5.06 8.59
CA ASP A 50 7.57 -6.00 7.70
C ASP A 50 7.34 -7.48 8.06
N CYS A 51 7.39 -7.87 9.34
CA CYS A 51 7.42 -9.28 9.74
C CYS A 51 6.06 -9.97 9.87
N GLY A 52 4.96 -9.22 9.93
CA GLY A 52 3.60 -9.74 10.04
C GLY A 52 3.22 -10.43 11.35
N ALA A 53 4.10 -10.51 12.36
CA ALA A 53 3.78 -11.12 13.65
C ALA A 53 2.63 -10.41 14.39
N CYS A 54 2.39 -9.14 14.06
CA CYS A 54 1.33 -8.30 14.59
C CYS A 54 0.05 -8.30 13.74
N THR A 55 -0.09 -9.17 12.76
CA THR A 55 -1.27 -9.19 11.88
C THR A 55 -2.56 -9.40 12.67
N VAL A 56 -3.54 -8.56 12.40
CA VAL A 56 -4.94 -8.67 12.86
C VAL A 56 -5.85 -8.48 11.64
N LEU A 57 -7.14 -8.84 11.77
CA LEU A 57 -8.13 -8.48 10.76
C LEU A 57 -8.85 -7.20 11.18
N VAL A 58 -9.05 -6.30 10.22
CA VAL A 58 -9.89 -5.12 10.40
C VAL A 58 -11.02 -5.16 9.38
N GLY A 59 -12.24 -5.25 9.90
CA GLY A 59 -13.47 -5.18 9.13
C GLY A 59 -13.97 -3.74 9.03
N ARG A 60 -14.41 -3.35 7.84
CA ARG A 60 -15.05 -2.05 7.58
C ARG A 60 -16.16 -2.20 6.54
N LEU A 61 -17.10 -1.26 6.57
CA LEU A 61 -18.13 -1.20 5.55
C LEU A 61 -17.60 -0.49 4.31
N LEU A 62 -17.65 -1.16 3.17
CA LEU A 62 -17.36 -0.63 1.84
C LEU A 62 -18.62 -0.84 1.00
N ASP A 63 -19.20 0.23 0.50
CA ASP A 63 -20.45 0.20 -0.28
C ASP A 63 -21.55 -0.65 0.41
N GLY A 64 -21.67 -0.51 1.73
CA GLY A 64 -22.62 -1.24 2.56
C GLY A 64 -22.28 -2.72 2.83
N ARG A 65 -21.15 -3.23 2.34
CA ARG A 65 -20.67 -4.60 2.57
C ARG A 65 -19.52 -4.64 3.55
N LEU A 66 -19.58 -5.56 4.50
CA LEU A 66 -18.49 -5.77 5.46
C LEU A 66 -17.33 -6.53 4.79
N LYS A 67 -16.18 -5.88 4.67
CA LYS A 67 -14.92 -6.47 4.16
C LYS A 67 -13.90 -6.53 5.29
N TYR A 68 -13.26 -7.70 5.45
CA TYR A 68 -12.14 -7.87 6.37
C TYR A 68 -10.81 -7.86 5.62
N GLU A 69 -9.83 -7.17 6.19
CA GLU A 69 -8.48 -7.06 5.63
C GLU A 69 -7.44 -7.35 6.71
N SER A 70 -6.41 -8.13 6.36
CA SER A 70 -5.24 -8.30 7.22
C SER A 70 -4.43 -7.00 7.27
N VAL A 71 -4.05 -6.54 8.47
CA VAL A 71 -3.30 -5.31 8.68
C VAL A 71 -2.19 -5.48 9.71
N ASN A 72 -1.16 -4.64 9.65
CA ASN A 72 -0.08 -4.61 10.63
C ASN A 72 -0.47 -3.72 11.82
N ALA A 73 -0.79 -4.32 12.95
CA ALA A 73 -1.19 -3.59 14.16
C ALA A 73 -0.08 -2.70 14.73
N CYS A 74 1.19 -3.01 14.48
CA CYS A 74 2.33 -2.25 15.00
C CYS A 74 2.48 -0.85 14.40
N ILE A 75 1.95 -0.61 13.20
CA ILE A 75 2.03 0.69 12.52
C ILE A 75 0.66 1.30 12.22
N ARG A 76 -0.43 0.65 12.65
CA ARG A 76 -1.78 1.20 12.56
C ARG A 76 -2.12 1.93 13.86
N PHE A 77 -2.55 3.19 13.75
CA PHE A 77 -2.94 3.99 14.92
C PHE A 77 -4.38 3.71 15.33
N VAL A 78 -4.62 3.70 16.65
CA VAL A 78 -5.96 3.47 17.26
C VAL A 78 -6.95 4.52 16.76
N GLY A 79 -6.53 5.78 16.60
CA GLY A 79 -7.37 6.86 16.07
C GLY A 79 -7.99 6.56 14.71
N SER A 80 -7.40 5.66 13.89
CA SER A 80 -7.91 5.28 12.57
C SER A 80 -8.99 4.20 12.60
N LEU A 81 -9.41 3.71 13.76
CA LEU A 81 -10.31 2.56 13.90
C LEU A 81 -11.79 2.92 14.06
N ASP A 82 -12.14 4.21 14.07
CA ASP A 82 -13.53 4.63 14.20
C ASP A 82 -14.42 3.96 13.13
N GLY A 83 -15.53 3.34 13.57
CA GLY A 83 -16.42 2.59 12.69
C GLY A 83 -15.89 1.25 12.17
N CYS A 84 -14.78 0.72 12.70
CA CYS A 84 -14.18 -0.55 12.29
C CYS A 84 -14.54 -1.71 13.24
N HIS A 85 -14.27 -2.95 12.78
CA HIS A 85 -14.26 -4.16 13.61
C HIS A 85 -12.87 -4.76 13.61
N VAL A 86 -12.20 -4.79 14.75
CA VAL A 86 -10.89 -5.41 14.95
C VAL A 86 -11.06 -6.84 15.46
N VAL A 87 -10.45 -7.81 14.76
CA VAL A 87 -10.46 -9.23 15.14
C VAL A 87 -9.03 -9.69 15.37
N THR A 88 -8.78 -10.24 16.57
CA THR A 88 -7.46 -10.73 16.97
C THR A 88 -7.47 -12.26 17.10
N VAL A 89 -6.28 -12.86 17.08
CA VAL A 89 -6.14 -14.31 17.30
C VAL A 89 -6.72 -14.79 18.62
N ASP A 90 -6.79 -13.91 19.63
CA ASP A 90 -7.28 -14.24 20.97
C ASP A 90 -8.78 -14.59 20.99
N CYS A 91 -9.57 -14.26 19.94
CA CYS A 91 -10.99 -14.58 19.90
C CYS A 91 -11.34 -15.79 19.04
N LEU A 92 -10.40 -16.40 18.33
CA LEU A 92 -10.67 -17.50 17.41
C LEU A 92 -11.06 -18.80 18.12
N ALA A 93 -10.56 -19.03 19.33
CA ALA A 93 -10.95 -20.15 20.13
C ALA A 93 -11.30 -19.69 21.54
N ALA A 94 -12.40 -20.20 22.09
CA ALA A 94 -12.74 -19.98 23.50
C ALA A 94 -11.72 -20.71 24.40
N PRO A 95 -11.40 -20.16 25.59
CA PRO A 95 -10.53 -20.86 26.55
C PRO A 95 -11.04 -22.26 26.87
N GLY A 96 -10.20 -23.29 26.61
CA GLY A 96 -10.56 -24.71 26.78
C GLY A 96 -11.52 -25.29 25.75
N GLY A 97 -11.92 -24.49 24.74
CA GLY A 97 -12.73 -24.93 23.60
C GLY A 97 -11.92 -25.58 22.48
N PRO A 98 -12.59 -26.04 21.43
CA PRO A 98 -11.90 -26.55 20.25
C PRO A 98 -11.16 -25.39 19.54
N LEU A 99 -10.04 -25.74 18.88
CA LEU A 99 -9.30 -24.82 18.06
C LEU A 99 -10.14 -24.41 16.84
N HIS A 100 -9.99 -23.18 16.39
CA HIS A 100 -10.53 -22.74 15.11
C HIS A 100 -9.88 -23.55 13.96
N PRO A 101 -10.59 -23.86 12.85
CA PRO A 101 -10.04 -24.67 11.76
C PRO A 101 -8.67 -24.22 11.26
N VAL A 102 -8.42 -22.91 11.17
CA VAL A 102 -7.10 -22.38 10.80
C VAL A 102 -6.04 -22.72 11.84
N GLN A 103 -6.35 -22.66 13.13
CA GLN A 103 -5.43 -23.02 14.21
C GLN A 103 -5.18 -24.54 14.21
N GLN A 104 -6.23 -25.34 14.01
CA GLN A 104 -6.13 -26.81 13.96
C GLN A 104 -5.26 -27.25 12.78
N ALA A 105 -5.44 -26.64 11.59
CA ALA A 105 -4.61 -26.91 10.42
C ALA A 105 -3.11 -26.66 10.69
N MET A 106 -2.78 -25.57 11.39
CA MET A 106 -1.40 -25.26 11.78
C MET A 106 -0.81 -26.32 12.74
N VAL A 107 -1.63 -26.88 13.62
CA VAL A 107 -1.22 -27.97 14.55
C VAL A 107 -1.00 -29.26 13.77
N ASP A 108 -1.97 -29.69 12.97
CA ASP A 108 -1.97 -30.96 12.27
C ASP A 108 -0.84 -31.10 11.24
N THR A 109 -0.44 -29.99 10.65
CA THR A 109 0.65 -29.95 9.66
C THR A 109 2.01 -29.60 10.25
N HIS A 110 2.11 -29.47 11.57
CA HIS A 110 3.33 -29.03 12.28
C HIS A 110 3.88 -27.69 11.76
N ALA A 111 2.99 -26.76 11.44
CA ALA A 111 3.33 -25.47 10.82
C ALA A 111 3.84 -24.41 11.82
N SER A 112 4.07 -24.79 13.07
CA SER A 112 4.60 -23.93 14.13
C SER A 112 5.75 -24.62 14.86
N GLN A 113 6.84 -23.87 15.15
CA GLN A 113 7.95 -24.35 15.98
C GLN A 113 8.11 -23.47 17.22
N CYS A 114 8.78 -22.31 17.15
CA CYS A 114 8.90 -21.42 18.30
C CYS A 114 7.57 -20.72 18.67
N GLY A 115 6.60 -20.65 17.76
CA GLY A 115 5.26 -20.10 17.97
C GLY A 115 5.15 -18.58 17.85
N PHE A 116 6.25 -17.83 17.71
CA PHE A 116 6.22 -16.38 17.74
C PHE A 116 5.48 -15.74 16.56
N CYS A 117 5.73 -16.20 15.33
CA CYS A 117 5.07 -15.72 14.13
C CYS A 117 3.68 -16.33 13.91
N THR A 118 3.37 -17.45 14.60
CA THR A 118 2.15 -18.25 14.35
C THR A 118 0.86 -17.46 14.43
N PRO A 119 0.63 -16.57 15.41
CA PRO A 119 -0.58 -15.74 15.45
C PRO A 119 -0.79 -14.89 14.21
N GLY A 120 0.28 -14.30 13.68
CA GLY A 120 0.21 -13.50 12.46
C GLY A 120 -0.17 -14.34 11.23
N PHE A 121 0.43 -15.50 11.06
CA PHE A 121 0.06 -16.45 10.00
C PHE A 121 -1.39 -16.91 10.12
N VAL A 122 -1.84 -17.25 11.32
CA VAL A 122 -3.24 -17.63 11.58
C VAL A 122 -4.20 -16.53 11.10
N MET A 123 -3.93 -15.27 11.45
CA MET A 123 -4.81 -14.17 11.06
C MET A 123 -4.77 -13.88 9.55
N SER A 124 -3.61 -13.98 8.91
CA SER A 124 -3.50 -13.83 7.44
C SER A 124 -4.23 -14.96 6.70
N LEU A 125 -4.06 -16.21 7.15
CA LEU A 125 -4.76 -17.37 6.59
C LEU A 125 -6.26 -17.32 6.84
N TYR A 126 -6.69 -16.81 8.00
CA TYR A 126 -8.10 -16.63 8.28
C TYR A 126 -8.75 -15.61 7.34
N GLY A 127 -8.09 -14.48 7.11
CA GLY A 127 -8.54 -13.49 6.12
C GLY A 127 -8.66 -14.09 4.71
N LEU A 128 -7.65 -14.84 4.28
CA LEU A 128 -7.66 -15.52 2.99
C LEU A 128 -8.79 -16.56 2.89
N TRP A 129 -8.97 -17.40 3.91
CA TRP A 129 -10.00 -18.45 3.94
C TRP A 129 -11.41 -17.87 3.87
N MET A 130 -11.66 -16.71 4.50
CA MET A 130 -12.95 -16.01 4.41
C MET A 130 -13.25 -15.46 3.00
N GLU A 131 -12.24 -15.13 2.23
CA GLU A 131 -12.39 -14.64 0.86
C GLU A 131 -12.43 -15.78 -0.17
N ASN A 132 -11.53 -16.74 -0.03
CA ASN A 132 -11.41 -17.90 -0.89
C ASN A 132 -11.17 -19.17 -0.05
N PRO A 133 -12.20 -20.03 0.14
CA PRO A 133 -12.08 -21.24 0.94
C PRO A 133 -11.20 -22.32 0.31
N LYS A 134 -10.86 -22.21 -0.98
CA LYS A 134 -10.01 -23.16 -1.71
C LYS A 134 -8.92 -22.43 -2.50
N PRO A 135 -8.01 -21.72 -1.80
CA PRO A 135 -6.99 -20.96 -2.47
C PRO A 135 -5.96 -21.85 -3.18
N SER A 136 -5.49 -21.42 -4.32
CA SER A 136 -4.30 -21.97 -4.97
C SER A 136 -3.05 -21.67 -4.12
N VAL A 137 -1.98 -22.43 -4.33
CA VAL A 137 -0.71 -22.15 -3.65
C VAL A 137 -0.18 -20.77 -3.95
N GLU A 138 -0.39 -20.25 -5.17
CA GLU A 138 -0.01 -18.89 -5.55
C GLU A 138 -0.78 -17.83 -4.74
N GLU A 139 -2.08 -18.01 -4.53
CA GLU A 139 -2.90 -17.13 -3.68
C GLU A 139 -2.50 -17.21 -2.22
N ILE A 140 -2.16 -18.40 -1.72
CA ILE A 140 -1.63 -18.60 -0.36
C ILE A 140 -0.30 -17.84 -0.20
N GLU A 141 0.64 -18.02 -1.11
CA GLU A 141 1.93 -17.33 -1.10
C GLU A 141 1.76 -15.81 -1.16
N LYS A 142 0.82 -15.32 -2.00
CA LYS A 142 0.50 -13.89 -2.09
C LYS A 142 -0.08 -13.35 -0.79
N ALA A 143 -1.02 -14.07 -0.17
CA ALA A 143 -1.62 -13.64 1.10
C ALA A 143 -0.62 -13.64 2.26
N LEU A 144 0.41 -14.49 2.19
CA LEU A 144 1.45 -14.63 3.20
C LEU A 144 2.71 -13.81 2.94
N GLN A 145 2.77 -13.01 1.86
CA GLN A 145 3.94 -12.19 1.53
C GLN A 145 4.43 -11.35 2.72
N GLY A 146 3.51 -10.78 3.50
CA GLY A 146 3.78 -9.95 4.67
C GLY A 146 3.96 -10.74 5.97
N ASN A 147 4.28 -12.04 5.94
CA ASN A 147 4.48 -12.86 7.14
C ASN A 147 5.81 -13.61 7.09
N LEU A 148 6.69 -13.33 8.04
CA LEU A 148 8.02 -13.96 8.11
C LEU A 148 8.10 -15.03 9.18
N CYS A 149 8.67 -16.18 8.81
CA CYS A 149 9.02 -17.26 9.73
C CYS A 149 10.46 -17.71 9.50
N ARG A 150 11.27 -17.78 10.56
CA ARG A 150 12.66 -18.23 10.48
C ARG A 150 12.81 -19.74 10.72
N CYS A 151 11.81 -20.38 11.32
CA CYS A 151 11.94 -21.74 11.83
C CYS A 151 11.49 -22.83 10.84
N THR A 152 10.32 -22.65 10.18
CA THR A 152 9.56 -23.72 9.52
C THR A 152 9.96 -24.00 8.07
N GLY A 153 10.60 -23.06 7.39
CA GLY A 153 10.84 -23.15 5.94
C GLY A 153 9.56 -23.04 5.09
N TYR A 154 8.43 -22.59 5.69
CA TYR A 154 7.14 -22.25 5.08
C TYR A 154 6.31 -23.42 4.52
N ALA A 155 6.89 -24.49 3.99
CA ALA A 155 6.14 -25.58 3.33
C ALA A 155 5.02 -26.17 4.22
N ALA A 156 5.26 -26.29 5.53
CA ALA A 156 4.24 -26.77 6.47
C ALA A 156 3.07 -25.76 6.62
N ILE A 157 3.36 -24.45 6.56
CA ILE A 157 2.35 -23.37 6.63
C ILE A 157 1.49 -23.38 5.38
N ILE A 158 2.08 -23.60 4.19
CA ILE A 158 1.34 -23.71 2.93
C ILE A 158 0.40 -24.92 2.99
N ARG A 159 0.90 -26.10 3.44
CA ARG A 159 0.05 -27.28 3.64
C ARG A 159 -1.08 -27.04 4.65
N ALA A 160 -0.83 -26.26 5.72
CA ALA A 160 -1.88 -25.86 6.64
C ALA A 160 -2.98 -25.09 5.91
N ALA A 161 -2.59 -24.09 5.10
CA ALA A 161 -3.54 -23.28 4.34
C ALA A 161 -4.40 -24.12 3.38
N GLU A 162 -3.81 -25.07 2.68
CA GLU A 162 -4.53 -26.02 1.79
C GLU A 162 -5.50 -26.94 2.57
N ALA A 163 -5.15 -27.29 3.82
CA ALA A 163 -5.95 -28.19 4.65
C ALA A 163 -7.15 -27.53 5.35
N ILE A 164 -7.19 -26.22 5.49
CA ILE A 164 -8.21 -25.52 6.31
C ILE A 164 -9.63 -25.94 5.91
N SER A 165 -9.96 -25.95 4.63
CA SER A 165 -11.31 -26.29 4.14
C SER A 165 -11.68 -27.78 4.22
N THR A 166 -10.72 -28.66 4.54
CA THR A 166 -11.00 -30.06 4.86
C THR A 166 -11.28 -30.27 6.35
N ILE A 167 -10.83 -29.35 7.19
CA ILE A 167 -10.98 -29.38 8.66
C ILE A 167 -12.24 -28.59 9.08
N GLY A 168 -12.50 -27.45 8.43
CA GLY A 168 -13.58 -26.54 8.76
C GLY A 168 -14.56 -26.28 7.62
N ASP A 169 -15.75 -25.86 8.02
CA ASP A 169 -16.81 -25.38 7.11
C ASP A 169 -16.97 -23.88 7.29
N LEU A 170 -16.63 -23.12 6.26
CA LEU A 170 -16.73 -21.65 6.27
C LEU A 170 -18.15 -21.17 6.54
N GLY A 171 -19.17 -21.92 6.09
CA GLY A 171 -20.58 -21.61 6.35
C GLY A 171 -20.98 -21.68 7.83
N ARG A 172 -20.14 -22.28 8.68
CA ARG A 172 -20.32 -22.34 10.14
C ARG A 172 -19.39 -21.41 10.90
N ASP A 173 -18.56 -20.65 10.19
CA ASP A 173 -17.65 -19.71 10.81
C ASP A 173 -18.41 -18.55 11.49
N PRO A 174 -18.09 -18.21 12.76
CA PRO A 174 -18.80 -17.16 13.50
C PRO A 174 -18.83 -15.80 12.79
N LEU A 175 -17.69 -15.35 12.20
CA LEU A 175 -17.64 -14.07 11.50
C LEU A 175 -18.44 -14.07 10.22
N VAL A 176 -18.59 -15.22 9.57
CA VAL A 176 -19.43 -15.37 8.37
C VAL A 176 -20.90 -15.35 8.76
N LEU A 177 -21.27 -16.08 9.81
CA LEU A 177 -22.66 -16.12 10.31
C LEU A 177 -23.11 -14.77 10.88
N GLU A 178 -22.25 -14.06 11.57
CA GLU A 178 -22.53 -12.76 12.20
C GLU A 178 -22.31 -11.57 11.25
N ARG A 179 -21.88 -11.79 10.01
CA ARG A 179 -21.43 -10.74 9.07
C ARG A 179 -22.46 -9.62 8.91
N GLU A 180 -23.72 -9.97 8.74
CA GLU A 180 -24.81 -9.00 8.61
C GLU A 180 -25.04 -8.20 9.91
N THR A 181 -25.09 -8.89 11.05
CA THR A 181 -25.26 -8.26 12.37
C THR A 181 -24.09 -7.31 12.70
N ILE A 182 -22.87 -7.73 12.40
CA ILE A 182 -21.68 -6.87 12.56
C ILE A 182 -21.79 -5.66 11.64
N GLY A 183 -22.15 -5.87 10.38
CA GLY A 183 -22.37 -4.78 9.42
C GLY A 183 -23.38 -3.74 9.92
N GLN A 184 -24.51 -4.19 10.45
CA GLN A 184 -25.53 -3.32 11.06
C GLN A 184 -24.97 -2.54 12.27
N LYS A 185 -24.19 -3.19 13.15
CA LYS A 185 -23.54 -2.53 14.27
C LYS A 185 -22.56 -1.45 13.80
N LEU A 186 -21.73 -1.73 12.77
CA LEU A 186 -20.79 -0.75 12.23
C LEU A 186 -21.52 0.42 11.56
N ALA A 187 -22.61 0.17 10.81
CA ALA A 187 -23.43 1.21 10.23
C ALA A 187 -24.01 2.15 11.30
N ALA A 188 -24.45 1.61 12.44
CA ALA A 188 -24.95 2.39 13.57
C ALA A 188 -23.88 3.25 14.28
N LEU A 189 -22.59 2.95 14.11
CA LEU A 189 -21.49 3.77 14.64
C LEU A 189 -21.20 4.99 13.75
N LYS A 190 -21.57 4.94 12.47
CA LYS A 190 -21.34 6.03 11.51
C LYS A 190 -22.35 7.17 11.78
N ASP A 191 -21.84 8.35 12.12
CA ASP A 191 -22.67 9.50 12.50
C ASP A 191 -22.30 10.82 11.81
N ASP A 192 -21.40 10.77 10.80
CA ASP A 192 -20.95 11.89 9.98
C ASP A 192 -20.51 13.13 10.78
N LYS A 193 -20.01 12.92 12.02
CA LYS A 193 -19.49 13.97 12.89
C LYS A 193 -17.97 14.08 12.77
N ARG A 194 -17.46 15.29 12.98
CA ARG A 194 -16.03 15.46 13.24
C ARG A 194 -15.69 14.85 14.59
N VAL A 195 -14.66 14.01 14.65
CA VAL A 195 -14.13 13.51 15.91
C VAL A 195 -12.91 14.35 16.31
N VAL A 196 -12.84 14.79 17.56
CA VAL A 196 -11.67 15.49 18.10
C VAL A 196 -11.34 14.87 19.46
N ILE A 197 -10.13 14.31 19.59
CA ILE A 197 -9.64 13.74 20.85
C ILE A 197 -8.28 14.34 21.18
N GLY A 198 -8.12 14.74 22.43
CA GLY A 198 -6.95 15.49 22.93
C GLY A 198 -7.15 17.00 22.84
N GLU A 199 -6.13 17.75 23.29
CA GLU A 199 -6.16 19.21 23.38
C GLU A 199 -4.86 19.81 22.81
N GLY A 200 -4.94 21.08 22.38
CA GLY A 200 -3.78 21.80 21.88
C GLY A 200 -3.11 21.07 20.70
N VAL A 201 -1.81 20.82 20.82
CA VAL A 201 -1.04 20.07 19.82
C VAL A 201 -1.16 18.55 19.99
N GLU A 202 -1.38 18.08 21.20
CA GLU A 202 -1.53 16.64 21.51
C GLU A 202 -2.94 16.15 21.22
N ARG A 203 -3.36 16.27 19.95
CA ARG A 203 -4.69 15.83 19.53
C ARG A 203 -4.66 15.15 18.17
N PHE A 204 -5.72 14.42 17.91
CA PHE A 204 -6.05 14.01 16.56
C PHE A 204 -7.50 14.35 16.19
N VAL A 205 -7.72 14.44 14.88
CA VAL A 205 -9.00 14.79 14.30
C VAL A 205 -9.37 13.75 13.23
N LEU A 206 -10.63 13.34 13.22
CA LEU A 206 -11.25 12.65 12.09
C LEU A 206 -12.25 13.63 11.46
N PRO A 207 -11.99 14.16 10.27
CA PRO A 207 -12.92 15.06 9.59
C PRO A 207 -14.25 14.39 9.26
N ALA A 208 -15.35 15.13 9.30
CA ALA A 208 -16.67 14.62 8.94
C ALA A 208 -16.83 14.34 7.42
N SER A 209 -16.05 15.03 6.60
CA SER A 209 -16.06 14.93 5.12
C SER A 209 -14.76 15.45 4.54
N VAL A 210 -14.54 15.29 3.22
CA VAL A 210 -13.39 15.91 2.52
C VAL A 210 -13.46 17.45 2.57
N SER A 211 -14.65 18.03 2.55
CA SER A 211 -14.81 19.48 2.72
C SER A 211 -14.44 19.94 4.13
N ASP A 212 -14.80 19.16 5.14
CA ASP A 212 -14.40 19.42 6.52
C ASP A 212 -12.88 19.28 6.72
N LEU A 213 -12.24 18.29 6.08
CA LEU A 213 -10.78 18.18 6.03
C LEU A 213 -10.15 19.44 5.44
N ALA A 214 -10.70 19.93 4.34
CA ALA A 214 -10.15 21.09 3.65
C ALA A 214 -10.19 22.35 4.54
N ASP A 215 -11.29 22.55 5.27
CA ASP A 215 -11.42 23.66 6.21
C ASP A 215 -10.44 23.53 7.39
N ILE A 216 -10.31 22.32 7.96
CA ILE A 216 -9.38 22.02 9.06
C ILE A 216 -7.93 22.25 8.63
N TYR A 217 -7.54 21.69 7.46
CA TYR A 217 -6.15 21.73 7.02
C TYR A 217 -5.72 23.11 6.49
N GLU A 218 -6.65 23.88 5.96
CA GLU A 218 -6.38 25.28 5.61
C GLU A 218 -6.13 26.13 6.86
N ALA A 219 -6.90 25.90 7.95
CA ALA A 219 -6.71 26.58 9.22
C ALA A 219 -5.45 26.14 9.96
N GLU A 220 -5.03 24.88 9.80
CA GLU A 220 -3.88 24.28 10.50
C GLU A 220 -3.00 23.47 9.54
N PRO A 221 -2.24 24.13 8.64
CA PRO A 221 -1.43 23.44 7.62
C PRO A 221 -0.23 22.69 8.19
N GLY A 222 0.09 22.87 9.48
CA GLY A 222 1.12 22.11 10.20
C GLY A 222 0.67 20.74 10.69
N ALA A 223 -0.63 20.44 10.70
CA ALA A 223 -1.15 19.14 11.14
C ALA A 223 -0.69 18.03 10.21
N ARG A 224 -0.39 16.85 10.78
CA ARG A 224 0.03 15.68 10.00
C ARG A 224 -1.18 14.89 9.50
N ILE A 225 -1.38 14.88 8.18
CA ILE A 225 -2.36 14.01 7.55
C ILE A 225 -1.85 12.57 7.54
N VAL A 226 -2.67 11.63 8.02
CA VAL A 226 -2.38 10.18 8.07
C VAL A 226 -3.51 9.42 7.39
N ALA A 227 -3.18 8.73 6.30
CA ALA A 227 -4.08 7.82 5.60
C ALA A 227 -3.86 6.38 6.09
N GLY A 228 -3.04 5.59 5.40
CA GLY A 228 -2.76 4.19 5.73
C GLY A 228 -1.67 3.95 6.77
N SER A 229 -0.96 4.97 7.22
CA SER A 229 0.14 4.97 8.21
C SER A 229 1.36 4.07 7.90
N THR A 230 1.43 3.42 6.76
CA THR A 230 2.49 2.45 6.42
C THR A 230 3.90 3.03 6.34
N ASP A 231 4.04 4.35 6.22
CA ASP A 231 5.32 5.05 6.34
C ASP A 231 5.35 5.93 7.60
N VAL A 232 4.32 6.75 7.82
CA VAL A 232 4.22 7.63 8.99
C VAL A 232 4.26 6.84 10.30
N GLY A 233 3.74 5.61 10.31
CA GLY A 233 3.85 4.71 11.46
C GLY A 233 5.31 4.47 11.88
N LEU A 234 6.23 4.35 10.92
CA LEU A 234 7.65 4.16 11.19
C LEU A 234 8.31 5.42 11.76
N TRP A 235 7.81 6.60 11.42
CA TRP A 235 8.30 7.84 12.05
C TRP A 235 8.08 7.82 13.55
N VAL A 236 6.98 7.23 14.01
CA VAL A 236 6.67 7.06 15.44
C VAL A 236 7.44 5.88 16.02
N THR A 237 7.32 4.69 15.45
CA THR A 237 7.81 3.44 16.07
C THR A 237 9.32 3.24 15.93
N LYS A 238 9.96 3.80 14.89
CA LYS A 238 11.41 3.67 14.63
C LYS A 238 12.18 4.94 14.85
N LEU A 239 11.61 6.08 14.46
CA LEU A 239 12.30 7.37 14.54
C LEU A 239 11.93 8.16 15.78
N MET A 240 10.97 7.67 16.60
CA MET A 240 10.48 8.29 17.84
C MET A 240 10.07 9.75 17.62
N ARG A 241 9.49 10.06 16.46
CA ARG A 241 9.04 11.41 16.13
C ARG A 241 7.65 11.65 16.70
N ASP A 242 7.45 12.83 17.27
CA ASP A 242 6.12 13.38 17.48
C ASP A 242 5.58 13.88 16.13
N ILE A 243 4.36 13.45 15.80
CA ILE A 243 3.67 13.82 14.55
C ILE A 243 2.39 14.60 14.84
N SER A 244 2.15 14.96 16.09
CA SER A 244 0.94 15.68 16.52
C SER A 244 0.98 17.16 16.08
N PRO A 245 -0.16 17.78 15.77
CA PRO A 245 -1.50 17.20 15.72
C PRO A 245 -1.73 16.35 14.47
N VAL A 246 -2.58 15.32 14.59
CA VAL A 246 -2.82 14.31 13.56
C VAL A 246 -4.22 14.46 12.96
N ILE A 247 -4.34 14.30 11.65
CA ILE A 247 -5.63 14.19 10.95
C ILE A 247 -5.70 12.81 10.29
N HIS A 248 -6.62 11.95 10.75
CA HIS A 248 -6.83 10.62 10.15
C HIS A 248 -7.87 10.67 9.03
N LEU A 249 -7.57 10.01 7.90
CA LEU A 249 -8.44 9.98 6.71
C LEU A 249 -9.14 8.63 6.47
N SER A 250 -8.79 7.60 7.22
CA SER A 250 -9.16 6.20 6.91
C SER A 250 -10.67 5.93 6.85
N HIS A 251 -11.50 6.80 7.45
CA HIS A 251 -12.96 6.69 7.47
C HIS A 251 -13.67 7.48 6.36
N LEU A 252 -12.95 8.31 5.60
CA LEU A 252 -13.53 9.12 4.52
C LEU A 252 -13.71 8.30 3.24
N ASP A 253 -14.93 7.83 3.00
CA ASP A 253 -15.26 7.01 1.83
C ASP A 253 -15.06 7.77 0.52
N GLU A 254 -15.21 9.11 0.51
CA GLU A 254 -14.99 9.98 -0.64
C GLU A 254 -13.57 9.84 -1.21
N PHE A 255 -12.55 9.64 -0.36
CA PHE A 255 -11.17 9.42 -0.78
C PHE A 255 -10.91 8.04 -1.38
N ARG A 256 -11.85 7.11 -1.27
CA ARG A 256 -11.72 5.75 -1.83
C ARG A 256 -12.39 5.59 -3.17
N ARG A 257 -12.96 6.65 -3.71
CA ARG A 257 -13.64 6.61 -4.99
C ARG A 257 -12.66 6.32 -6.12
N ILE A 258 -13.02 5.36 -6.96
CA ILE A 258 -12.36 5.07 -8.22
C ILE A 258 -13.32 5.45 -9.33
N THR A 259 -12.87 6.22 -10.30
CA THR A 259 -13.67 6.58 -11.48
C THR A 259 -12.87 6.32 -12.75
N VAL A 260 -13.55 5.83 -13.77
CA VAL A 260 -13.02 5.60 -15.11
C VAL A 260 -13.83 6.42 -16.08
N ASP A 261 -13.15 7.16 -16.95
CA ASP A 261 -13.75 7.88 -18.06
C ASP A 261 -13.01 7.56 -19.37
N GLU A 262 -13.41 8.18 -20.49
CA GLU A 262 -12.82 7.93 -21.81
C GLU A 262 -11.32 8.22 -21.91
N SER A 263 -10.73 8.97 -20.97
CA SER A 263 -9.34 9.43 -21.02
C SER A 263 -8.44 8.84 -19.93
N GLY A 264 -9.00 8.08 -18.97
CA GLY A 264 -8.16 7.46 -17.94
C GLY A 264 -8.89 7.06 -16.68
N VAL A 265 -8.10 6.69 -15.67
CA VAL A 265 -8.53 6.26 -14.34
C VAL A 265 -8.18 7.34 -13.32
N THR A 266 -9.14 7.73 -12.49
CA THR A 266 -8.91 8.60 -11.33
C THR A 266 -9.07 7.81 -10.04
N LEU A 267 -8.03 7.81 -9.23
CA LEU A 267 -7.96 7.17 -7.92
C LEU A 267 -8.00 8.25 -6.84
N GLY A 268 -8.99 8.21 -5.97
CA GLY A 268 -9.02 9.04 -4.77
C GLY A 268 -7.80 8.76 -3.88
N ALA A 269 -7.32 9.74 -3.15
CA ALA A 269 -6.07 9.65 -2.40
C ALA A 269 -6.05 8.54 -1.33
N GLY A 270 -7.21 8.13 -0.82
CA GLY A 270 -7.38 7.05 0.15
C GLY A 270 -7.58 5.66 -0.45
N VAL A 271 -7.55 5.51 -1.78
CA VAL A 271 -7.62 4.19 -2.44
C VAL A 271 -6.37 3.40 -2.08
N SER A 272 -6.55 2.20 -1.53
CA SER A 272 -5.44 1.31 -1.18
C SER A 272 -4.85 0.62 -2.42
N TYR A 273 -3.65 0.05 -2.29
CA TYR A 273 -3.08 -0.77 -3.35
C TYR A 273 -3.94 -2.01 -3.64
N THR A 274 -4.53 -2.60 -2.61
CA THR A 274 -5.44 -3.74 -2.76
C THR A 274 -6.72 -3.34 -3.47
N ASP A 275 -7.35 -2.21 -3.10
CA ASP A 275 -8.59 -1.76 -3.72
C ASP A 275 -8.37 -1.28 -5.17
N SER A 276 -7.19 -0.73 -5.50
CA SER A 276 -6.84 -0.33 -6.87
C SER A 276 -6.43 -1.49 -7.77
N PHE A 277 -6.07 -2.65 -7.22
CA PHE A 277 -5.48 -3.75 -7.99
C PHE A 277 -6.36 -4.22 -9.17
N PRO A 278 -7.68 -4.45 -9.01
CA PRO A 278 -8.52 -4.88 -10.13
C PRO A 278 -8.51 -3.89 -11.29
N ILE A 279 -8.73 -2.61 -11.03
CA ILE A 279 -8.81 -1.58 -12.05
C ILE A 279 -7.43 -1.31 -12.70
N ILE A 280 -6.36 -1.40 -11.93
CA ILE A 280 -4.99 -1.28 -12.46
C ILE A 280 -4.66 -2.45 -13.38
N THR A 281 -5.00 -3.67 -13.01
CA THR A 281 -4.71 -4.85 -13.85
C THR A 281 -5.56 -4.90 -15.11
N GLU A 282 -6.77 -4.36 -15.07
CA GLU A 282 -7.67 -4.25 -16.22
C GLU A 282 -7.17 -3.23 -17.25
N HIS A 283 -6.83 -2.03 -16.80
CA HIS A 283 -6.49 -0.92 -17.70
C HIS A 283 -4.99 -0.72 -17.94
N PHE A 284 -4.15 -1.19 -17.01
CA PHE A 284 -2.68 -1.07 -17.07
C PHE A 284 -2.01 -2.41 -16.72
N PRO A 285 -2.21 -3.47 -17.52
CA PRO A 285 -1.70 -4.83 -17.20
C PRO A 285 -0.19 -4.87 -17.00
N GLN A 286 0.56 -3.94 -17.58
CA GLN A 286 2.01 -3.79 -17.39
C GLN A 286 2.39 -3.46 -15.94
N LEU A 287 1.48 -2.88 -15.14
CA LEU A 287 1.68 -2.56 -13.73
C LEU A 287 1.41 -3.74 -12.78
N THR A 288 0.83 -4.83 -13.25
CA THR A 288 0.38 -5.96 -12.41
C THR A 288 1.49 -6.53 -11.54
N GLU A 289 2.69 -6.78 -12.12
CA GLU A 289 3.83 -7.28 -11.38
C GLU A 289 4.30 -6.29 -10.31
N LEU A 290 4.39 -5.00 -10.65
CA LEU A 290 4.79 -3.96 -9.73
C LEU A 290 3.84 -3.88 -8.53
N TRP A 291 2.52 -3.81 -8.77
CA TRP A 291 1.50 -3.73 -7.72
C TRP A 291 1.55 -4.91 -6.76
N ASN A 292 1.77 -6.12 -7.27
CA ASN A 292 1.93 -7.34 -6.45
C ASN A 292 3.20 -7.32 -5.59
N ARG A 293 4.19 -6.49 -5.93
CA ARG A 293 5.48 -6.40 -5.25
C ARG A 293 5.65 -5.15 -4.38
N ILE A 294 4.60 -4.35 -4.20
CA ILE A 294 4.60 -3.22 -3.25
C ILE A 294 4.28 -3.75 -1.86
N GLY A 295 5.30 -3.85 -1.00
CA GLY A 295 5.16 -4.37 0.36
C GLY A 295 4.52 -5.76 0.43
N GLY A 296 4.16 -6.19 1.63
CA GLY A 296 3.32 -7.37 1.85
C GLY A 296 1.82 -7.07 1.72
N GLN A 297 0.98 -8.11 1.82
CA GLN A 297 -0.47 -7.96 1.71
C GLN A 297 -1.04 -6.95 2.73
N GLN A 298 -0.57 -7.00 3.98
CA GLN A 298 -1.00 -6.08 5.04
C GLN A 298 -0.67 -4.63 4.71
N VAL A 299 0.50 -4.39 4.10
CA VAL A 299 0.92 -3.04 3.66
C VAL A 299 0.06 -2.57 2.49
N ARG A 300 -0.26 -3.45 1.52
CA ARG A 300 -1.14 -3.09 0.40
C ARG A 300 -2.58 -2.81 0.83
N ASN A 301 -3.07 -3.48 1.87
CA ASN A 301 -4.40 -3.23 2.44
C ASN A 301 -4.49 -1.87 3.16
N MET A 302 -3.37 -1.38 3.69
CA MET A 302 -3.30 -0.13 4.46
C MET A 302 -2.80 1.05 3.63
N GLY A 303 -1.72 0.84 2.85
CA GLY A 303 -1.04 1.87 2.06
C GLY A 303 -1.93 2.40 0.95
N THR A 304 -1.93 3.72 0.78
CA THR A 304 -2.79 4.42 -0.20
C THR A 304 -1.99 5.08 -1.30
N ILE A 305 -2.59 5.17 -2.49
CA ILE A 305 -1.94 5.81 -3.65
C ILE A 305 -1.61 7.26 -3.33
N GLY A 306 -2.57 8.02 -2.81
CA GLY A 306 -2.34 9.43 -2.44
C GLY A 306 -1.33 9.59 -1.32
N GLY A 307 -1.32 8.67 -0.33
CA GLY A 307 -0.33 8.66 0.75
C GLY A 307 1.09 8.44 0.22
N ASN A 308 1.29 7.52 -0.72
CA ASN A 308 2.58 7.26 -1.35
C ASN A 308 3.09 8.49 -2.14
N ILE A 309 2.22 9.12 -2.94
CA ILE A 309 2.55 10.34 -3.69
C ILE A 309 2.84 11.50 -2.73
N ALA A 310 1.99 11.73 -1.73
CA ALA A 310 2.16 12.82 -0.76
C ALA A 310 3.39 12.64 0.15
N ASN A 311 3.81 11.39 0.41
CA ASN A 311 5.05 11.11 1.12
C ASN A 311 6.30 11.44 0.29
N GLY A 312 6.26 11.18 -1.02
CA GLY A 312 7.32 11.57 -1.96
C GLY A 312 8.66 10.88 -1.72
N SER A 313 8.63 9.62 -1.27
CA SER A 313 9.86 8.84 -1.07
C SER A 313 10.65 8.69 -2.38
N PRO A 314 11.98 8.95 -2.39
CA PRO A 314 12.82 8.78 -3.56
C PRO A 314 12.94 7.31 -4.03
N ILE A 315 12.55 6.37 -3.17
CA ILE A 315 12.57 4.93 -3.43
C ILE A 315 11.16 4.34 -3.55
N GLY A 316 10.12 5.19 -3.62
CA GLY A 316 8.75 4.77 -3.91
C GLY A 316 8.64 4.23 -5.34
N ASP A 317 7.96 3.11 -5.52
CA ASP A 317 7.84 2.45 -6.82
C ASP A 317 6.74 3.06 -7.71
N THR A 318 5.67 3.55 -7.08
CA THR A 318 4.52 4.12 -7.80
C THR A 318 4.85 5.43 -8.53
N PRO A 319 5.62 6.38 -7.95
CA PRO A 319 5.91 7.64 -8.63
C PRO A 319 6.58 7.50 -10.00
N PRO A 320 7.69 6.74 -10.20
CA PRO A 320 8.29 6.62 -11.52
C PRO A 320 7.35 5.93 -12.52
N ALA A 321 6.59 4.91 -12.09
CA ALA A 321 5.62 4.24 -12.94
C ALA A 321 4.54 5.20 -13.44
N LEU A 322 3.98 6.04 -12.56
CA LEU A 322 2.93 6.99 -12.89
C LEU A 322 3.46 8.23 -13.62
N ILE A 323 4.69 8.67 -13.35
CA ILE A 323 5.35 9.74 -14.13
C ILE A 323 5.47 9.32 -15.59
N ALA A 324 5.93 8.11 -15.85
CA ALA A 324 6.07 7.61 -17.21
C ALA A 324 4.73 7.46 -17.95
N LEU A 325 3.63 7.26 -17.22
CA LEU A 325 2.26 7.29 -17.78
C LEU A 325 1.69 8.70 -17.95
N GLY A 326 2.42 9.77 -17.59
CA GLY A 326 1.91 11.13 -17.68
C GLY A 326 0.82 11.47 -16.65
N ALA A 327 0.82 10.79 -15.50
CA ALA A 327 -0.18 11.00 -14.47
C ALA A 327 -0.16 12.44 -13.88
N THR A 328 -1.31 12.85 -13.38
CA THR A 328 -1.51 14.13 -12.71
C THR A 328 -2.01 13.93 -11.29
N VAL A 329 -1.75 14.91 -10.43
CA VAL A 329 -2.26 15.00 -9.06
C VAL A 329 -3.31 16.09 -8.97
N VAL A 330 -4.43 15.80 -8.33
CA VAL A 330 -5.41 16.78 -7.92
C VAL A 330 -5.06 17.25 -6.52
N LEU A 331 -4.75 18.53 -6.37
CA LEU A 331 -4.42 19.17 -5.11
C LEU A 331 -5.58 20.06 -4.69
N ARG A 332 -6.00 19.97 -3.42
CA ARG A 332 -7.10 20.76 -2.88
C ARG A 332 -6.69 21.60 -1.69
N LYS A 333 -7.18 22.85 -1.66
CA LYS A 333 -7.09 23.77 -0.52
C LYS A 333 -8.44 24.47 -0.34
N GLY A 334 -9.06 24.30 0.81
CA GLY A 334 -10.40 24.82 1.04
C GLY A 334 -11.38 24.37 -0.03
N ARG A 335 -11.97 25.33 -0.76
CA ARG A 335 -12.92 25.06 -1.86
C ARG A 335 -12.27 25.01 -3.24
N GLN A 336 -10.97 25.24 -3.34
CA GLN A 336 -10.26 25.30 -4.61
C GLN A 336 -9.47 24.02 -4.83
N SER A 337 -9.47 23.54 -6.07
CA SER A 337 -8.63 22.43 -6.51
C SER A 337 -7.82 22.85 -7.74
N ARG A 338 -6.60 22.35 -7.85
CA ARG A 338 -5.75 22.50 -9.04
C ARG A 338 -5.17 21.15 -9.46
N ILE A 339 -4.82 21.04 -10.73
CA ILE A 339 -4.16 19.88 -11.29
C ILE A 339 -2.67 20.22 -11.47
N ALA A 340 -1.80 19.32 -11.04
CA ALA A 340 -0.36 19.41 -11.25
C ALA A 340 0.13 18.15 -11.97
N GLN A 341 1.11 18.30 -12.89
CA GLN A 341 1.80 17.16 -13.49
C GLN A 341 2.62 16.45 -12.43
N LEU A 342 2.49 15.11 -12.33
CA LEU A 342 3.18 14.33 -11.29
C LEU A 342 4.71 14.46 -11.43
N GLU A 343 5.24 14.52 -12.65
CA GLU A 343 6.67 14.71 -12.92
C GLU A 343 7.27 15.99 -12.32
N ARG A 344 6.45 17.02 -12.11
CA ARG A 344 6.83 18.34 -11.54
C ARG A 344 6.45 18.48 -10.07
N PHE A 345 5.76 17.50 -9.52
CA PHE A 345 5.27 17.54 -8.14
C PHE A 345 6.40 17.41 -7.11
N PHE A 346 7.44 16.64 -7.42
CA PHE A 346 8.58 16.41 -6.53
C PHE A 346 9.70 17.40 -6.83
N ILE A 347 9.91 18.41 -5.96
CA ILE A 347 10.90 19.47 -6.18
C ILE A 347 12.28 19.03 -5.69
N GLU A 348 12.36 18.59 -4.43
CA GLU A 348 13.57 18.07 -3.78
C GLU A 348 13.20 17.10 -2.66
N TYR A 349 14.17 16.46 -2.03
CA TYR A 349 13.90 15.52 -0.94
C TYR A 349 13.05 16.16 0.16
N GLY A 350 11.88 15.58 0.44
CA GLY A 350 10.94 16.07 1.44
C GLY A 350 10.17 17.35 1.03
N LYS A 351 10.36 17.88 -0.19
CA LYS A 351 9.68 19.07 -0.69
C LYS A 351 8.91 18.80 -1.98
N GLN A 352 7.67 19.21 -1.99
CA GLN A 352 6.72 19.02 -3.07
C GLN A 352 6.11 20.34 -3.50
N ASP A 353 5.56 20.40 -4.73
CA ASP A 353 4.77 21.52 -5.23
C ASP A 353 3.38 21.56 -4.56
N ARG A 354 3.37 21.69 -3.24
CA ARG A 354 2.16 21.91 -2.42
C ARG A 354 2.27 23.24 -1.67
N GLN A 355 1.22 24.01 -1.71
CA GLN A 355 1.09 25.19 -0.86
C GLN A 355 0.70 24.79 0.58
N PRO A 356 0.99 25.60 1.60
CA PRO A 356 0.47 25.38 2.95
C PRO A 356 -1.06 25.24 2.94
N GLY A 357 -1.58 24.19 3.58
CA GLY A 357 -3.00 23.85 3.57
C GLY A 357 -3.48 23.07 2.33
N GLU A 358 -2.60 22.76 1.37
CA GLU A 358 -2.90 21.92 0.21
C GLU A 358 -2.65 20.44 0.51
N PHE A 359 -3.58 19.57 0.10
CA PHE A 359 -3.44 18.10 0.19
C PHE A 359 -3.72 17.42 -1.13
N VAL A 360 -3.21 16.21 -1.29
CA VAL A 360 -3.51 15.34 -2.45
C VAL A 360 -4.93 14.80 -2.29
N GLU A 361 -5.81 15.15 -3.20
CA GLU A 361 -7.21 14.70 -3.23
C GLU A 361 -7.38 13.45 -4.10
N ALA A 362 -6.69 13.40 -5.24
CA ALA A 362 -6.73 12.27 -6.16
C ALA A 362 -5.49 12.21 -7.05
N VAL A 363 -5.29 11.06 -7.69
CA VAL A 363 -4.30 10.84 -8.75
C VAL A 363 -5.03 10.38 -9.99
N ARG A 364 -4.78 11.03 -11.14
CA ARG A 364 -5.35 10.67 -12.43
C ARG A 364 -4.27 10.05 -13.31
N ILE A 365 -4.57 8.90 -13.90
CA ILE A 365 -3.68 8.12 -14.77
C ILE A 365 -4.34 8.08 -16.16
N PRO A 366 -3.77 8.71 -17.18
CA PRO A 366 -4.30 8.64 -18.54
C PRO A 366 -4.13 7.24 -19.11
N PHE A 367 -5.00 6.87 -20.05
CA PHE A 367 -4.80 5.63 -20.82
C PHE A 367 -3.60 5.77 -21.76
N LEU A 368 -2.99 4.64 -22.09
CA LEU A 368 -1.93 4.59 -23.08
C LEU A 368 -2.51 4.71 -24.49
N ASP A 369 -1.82 5.44 -25.35
CA ASP A 369 -2.11 5.46 -26.78
C ASP A 369 -1.82 4.09 -27.42
N GLU A 370 -2.54 3.73 -28.49
CA GLU A 370 -2.38 2.44 -29.17
C GLU A 370 -0.95 2.20 -29.67
N ASN A 371 -0.25 3.26 -30.08
CA ASN A 371 1.12 3.20 -30.59
C ASN A 371 2.19 3.29 -29.48
N ALA A 372 1.77 3.37 -28.20
CA ALA A 372 2.69 3.45 -27.08
C ALA A 372 3.28 2.09 -26.72
N ARG A 373 4.52 2.11 -26.29
CA ARG A 373 5.17 1.00 -25.57
C ARG A 373 5.45 1.46 -24.16
N TYR A 374 5.01 0.68 -23.19
CA TYR A 374 5.19 0.99 -21.78
C TYR A 374 5.63 -0.25 -20.99
N ALA A 375 6.62 -0.08 -20.14
CA ALA A 375 7.02 -1.10 -19.18
C ALA A 375 7.54 -0.47 -17.89
N VAL A 376 7.47 -1.23 -16.81
CA VAL A 376 8.05 -0.87 -15.50
C VAL A 376 8.77 -2.07 -14.91
N TYR A 377 9.94 -1.82 -14.31
CA TYR A 377 10.79 -2.86 -13.73
C TYR A 377 11.22 -2.46 -12.31
N LYS A 378 11.01 -3.39 -11.37
CA LYS A 378 11.44 -3.25 -9.97
C LYS A 378 12.60 -4.19 -9.69
N ILE A 379 13.74 -3.63 -9.29
CA ILE A 379 14.96 -4.37 -8.94
C ILE A 379 15.20 -4.33 -7.45
N THR A 380 15.23 -5.51 -6.83
CA THR A 380 15.37 -5.73 -5.39
C THR A 380 16.27 -6.93 -5.12
N LYS A 381 16.74 -7.08 -3.88
CA LYS A 381 17.50 -8.27 -3.44
C LYS A 381 16.58 -9.48 -3.19
N ARG A 382 15.35 -9.24 -2.69
CA ARG A 382 14.32 -10.26 -2.45
C ARG A 382 13.14 -9.98 -3.40
N LEU A 383 12.37 -11.01 -3.71
CA LEU A 383 11.17 -10.84 -4.55
C LEU A 383 10.10 -10.06 -3.83
N ASP A 384 9.78 -10.48 -2.62
CA ASP A 384 8.68 -9.97 -1.81
C ASP A 384 9.20 -9.04 -0.72
N GLU A 385 8.39 -8.06 -0.32
CA GLU A 385 8.62 -7.13 0.79
C GLU A 385 9.98 -6.42 0.78
N ASP A 386 10.50 -6.12 -0.40
CA ASP A 386 11.80 -5.45 -0.48
C ASP A 386 11.68 -4.09 -1.15
N ILE A 387 12.40 -3.13 -0.59
CA ILE A 387 12.46 -1.77 -1.14
C ILE A 387 13.38 -1.79 -2.36
N SER A 388 12.98 -1.13 -3.43
CA SER A 388 13.72 -1.09 -4.68
C SER A 388 15.12 -0.48 -4.51
N ALA A 389 16.11 -1.16 -5.05
CA ALA A 389 17.39 -0.55 -5.37
C ALA A 389 17.20 0.44 -6.52
N VAL A 390 16.51 0.01 -7.58
CA VAL A 390 16.12 0.82 -8.75
C VAL A 390 14.71 0.40 -9.17
N CYS A 391 13.84 1.37 -9.43
CA CYS A 391 12.59 1.19 -10.15
C CYS A 391 12.64 2.04 -11.41
N GLY A 392 12.59 1.42 -12.60
CA GLY A 392 12.63 2.10 -13.89
C GLY A 392 11.33 1.94 -14.64
N ALA A 393 10.77 3.03 -15.17
CA ALA A 393 9.57 3.05 -15.97
C ALA A 393 9.84 3.75 -17.31
N PHE A 394 9.31 3.19 -18.37
CA PHE A 394 9.59 3.56 -19.75
C PHE A 394 8.29 3.67 -20.54
N HIS A 395 8.13 4.78 -21.24
CA HIS A 395 7.02 5.03 -22.15
C HIS A 395 7.59 5.67 -23.42
N VAL A 396 7.36 5.03 -24.54
CA VAL A 396 7.85 5.50 -25.86
C VAL A 396 6.69 5.42 -26.85
N THR A 397 6.52 6.47 -27.64
CA THR A 397 5.61 6.51 -28.79
C THR A 397 6.40 6.64 -30.08
N PHE A 398 5.81 6.17 -31.17
CA PHE A 398 6.44 6.17 -32.49
C PHE A 398 5.62 7.00 -33.48
N ASP A 399 6.31 7.66 -34.41
CA ASP A 399 5.69 8.32 -35.54
C ASP A 399 5.38 7.33 -36.69
N ASP A 400 4.80 7.83 -37.75
CA ASP A 400 4.40 7.03 -38.94
C ASP A 400 5.61 6.42 -39.65
N ASP A 401 6.81 6.98 -39.51
CA ASP A 401 8.07 6.48 -40.07
C ASP A 401 8.76 5.46 -39.14
N GLY A 402 8.17 5.16 -37.96
CA GLY A 402 8.72 4.22 -36.97
C GLY A 402 9.84 4.80 -36.10
N LYS A 403 10.06 6.12 -36.16
CA LYS A 403 10.99 6.82 -35.27
C LYS A 403 10.34 7.16 -33.95
N VAL A 404 11.17 7.35 -32.92
CA VAL A 404 10.70 7.77 -31.59
C VAL A 404 10.08 9.18 -31.66
N ALA A 405 8.75 9.25 -31.59
CA ALA A 405 8.02 10.52 -31.56
C ALA A 405 8.20 11.21 -30.20
N ASP A 406 8.05 10.45 -29.12
CA ASP A 406 8.30 10.93 -27.76
C ASP A 406 8.76 9.80 -26.85
N ALA A 407 9.52 10.15 -25.79
CA ALA A 407 10.00 9.23 -24.78
C ALA A 407 9.87 9.85 -23.40
N VAL A 408 9.33 9.08 -22.43
CA VAL A 408 9.30 9.41 -21.01
C VAL A 408 9.95 8.28 -20.25
N ILE A 409 11.09 8.56 -19.61
CA ILE A 409 11.88 7.59 -18.85
C ILE A 409 12.04 8.11 -17.43
N ALA A 410 11.48 7.40 -16.47
CA ALA A 410 11.52 7.82 -15.08
C ALA A 410 12.11 6.75 -14.17
N TYR A 411 12.91 7.18 -13.19
CA TYR A 411 13.50 6.27 -12.20
C TYR A 411 13.24 6.70 -10.77
N GLY A 412 12.99 5.69 -9.91
CA GLY A 412 13.11 5.76 -8.46
C GLY A 412 14.41 5.12 -8.00
N GLY A 413 15.00 5.61 -6.89
CA GLY A 413 16.26 5.13 -6.33
C GLY A 413 17.51 5.69 -7.01
N MET A 414 17.38 6.62 -7.95
CA MET A 414 18.48 7.18 -8.74
C MET A 414 18.82 8.63 -8.39
N ALA A 415 17.96 9.32 -7.65
CA ALA A 415 18.13 10.70 -7.20
C ALA A 415 17.40 10.93 -5.86
N GLY A 416 17.46 12.15 -5.32
CA GLY A 416 16.72 12.55 -4.12
C GLY A 416 15.20 12.62 -4.29
N THR A 417 14.72 12.52 -5.53
CA THR A 417 13.29 12.44 -5.90
C THR A 417 13.10 11.44 -7.04
N PRO A 418 11.90 10.87 -7.21
CA PRO A 418 11.54 10.25 -8.49
C PRO A 418 11.58 11.33 -9.59
N LYS A 419 12.26 11.07 -10.70
CA LYS A 419 12.37 12.06 -11.76
C LYS A 419 12.62 11.43 -13.13
N ARG A 420 12.40 12.23 -14.20
CA ARG A 420 12.65 11.87 -15.58
C ARG A 420 14.14 11.94 -15.94
N ALA A 421 14.52 11.18 -16.95
CA ALA A 421 15.84 11.17 -17.59
C ALA A 421 15.86 12.08 -18.83
N GLU A 422 15.65 13.38 -18.66
CA GLU A 422 15.40 14.34 -19.75
C GLU A 422 16.50 14.37 -20.82
N LYS A 423 17.77 14.20 -20.46
CA LYS A 423 18.87 14.15 -21.41
C LYS A 423 18.87 12.85 -22.21
N THR A 424 18.56 11.74 -21.55
CA THR A 424 18.41 10.43 -22.18
C THR A 424 17.23 10.42 -23.16
N GLU A 425 16.09 11.00 -22.76
CA GLU A 425 14.90 11.16 -23.59
C GLU A 425 15.21 12.01 -24.84
N ALA A 426 15.96 13.09 -24.67
CA ALA A 426 16.36 13.98 -25.80
C ALA A 426 17.23 13.25 -26.84
N VAL A 427 18.04 12.26 -26.43
CA VAL A 427 18.84 11.43 -27.36
C VAL A 427 17.92 10.51 -28.18
N LEU A 428 16.84 10.01 -27.59
CA LEU A 428 15.92 9.10 -28.27
C LEU A 428 14.96 9.82 -29.21
N LYS A 429 14.54 11.02 -28.88
CA LYS A 429 13.52 11.77 -29.64
C LYS A 429 13.96 12.02 -31.08
N GLY A 430 13.18 11.54 -32.06
CA GLY A 430 13.46 11.62 -33.48
C GLY A 430 14.48 10.60 -33.99
N ALA A 431 15.05 9.75 -33.12
CA ALA A 431 15.97 8.71 -33.51
C ALA A 431 15.25 7.46 -34.00
N ASP A 432 15.94 6.64 -34.79
CA ASP A 432 15.48 5.28 -35.11
C ASP A 432 15.50 4.42 -33.83
N TRP A 433 14.51 3.56 -33.68
CA TRP A 433 14.46 2.62 -32.55
C TRP A 433 15.35 1.40 -32.83
N ASN A 434 16.64 1.53 -32.52
CA ASN A 434 17.64 0.52 -32.80
C ASN A 434 18.72 0.47 -31.72
N GLU A 435 19.59 -0.54 -31.76
CA GLU A 435 20.62 -0.77 -30.74
C GLU A 435 21.57 0.43 -30.58
N ALA A 436 21.94 1.11 -31.67
CA ALA A 436 22.88 2.24 -31.63
C ALA A 436 22.26 3.45 -30.88
N SER A 437 20.99 3.74 -31.12
CA SER A 437 20.25 4.80 -30.40
C SER A 437 20.07 4.47 -28.92
N ILE A 438 19.82 3.20 -28.60
CA ILE A 438 19.71 2.73 -27.21
C ILE A 438 21.06 2.82 -26.49
N GLU A 439 22.17 2.46 -27.11
CA GLU A 439 23.51 2.62 -26.52
C GLU A 439 23.83 4.08 -26.24
N ALA A 440 23.56 4.97 -27.19
CA ALA A 440 23.73 6.42 -26.99
C ALA A 440 22.86 6.94 -25.82
N ALA A 441 21.60 6.50 -25.70
CA ALA A 441 20.71 6.84 -24.63
C ALA A 441 21.20 6.29 -23.27
N MET A 442 21.70 5.05 -23.24
CA MET A 442 22.30 4.45 -22.04
C MET A 442 23.51 5.25 -21.55
N ASP A 443 24.32 5.78 -22.46
CA ASP A 443 25.48 6.62 -22.09
C ASP A 443 25.03 7.98 -21.52
N ALA A 444 23.96 8.54 -22.03
CA ALA A 444 23.39 9.79 -21.53
C ALA A 444 22.83 9.69 -20.09
N LEU A 445 22.42 8.51 -19.62
CA LEU A 445 21.86 8.30 -18.28
C LEU A 445 22.78 8.78 -17.15
N GLY A 446 24.09 8.68 -17.31
CA GLY A 446 25.05 9.19 -16.34
C GLY A 446 25.05 10.73 -16.20
N SER A 447 24.44 11.43 -17.15
CA SER A 447 24.26 12.89 -17.10
C SER A 447 22.93 13.30 -16.46
N ASP A 448 21.96 12.39 -16.34
CA ASP A 448 20.67 12.62 -15.69
C ASP A 448 20.70 12.31 -14.21
N TYR A 449 21.51 11.34 -13.79
CA TYR A 449 21.48 10.78 -12.44
C TYR A 449 22.87 10.66 -11.82
N ALA A 450 22.93 10.98 -10.51
CA ALA A 450 24.07 10.73 -9.65
C ALA A 450 23.56 9.98 -8.38
N PRO A 451 23.32 8.67 -8.47
CA PRO A 451 22.74 7.91 -7.37
C PRO A 451 23.70 7.80 -6.19
N LEU A 452 23.12 7.65 -4.99
CA LEU A 452 23.90 7.44 -3.76
C LEU A 452 24.23 5.96 -3.56
N THR A 453 25.35 5.70 -2.90
CA THR A 453 25.67 4.39 -2.32
C THR A 453 25.06 4.29 -0.93
N ASP A 454 24.26 3.24 -0.69
CA ASP A 454 23.69 2.92 0.60
C ASP A 454 23.74 1.39 0.85
N TRP A 455 23.12 0.94 1.95
CA TRP A 455 23.08 -0.48 2.31
C TRP A 455 22.24 -1.35 1.32
N ARG A 456 21.43 -0.74 0.44
CA ARG A 456 20.68 -1.46 -0.60
C ARG A 456 21.50 -1.72 -1.84
N ALA A 457 22.24 -0.71 -2.33
CA ALA A 457 23.05 -0.83 -3.53
C ALA A 457 24.11 0.26 -3.62
N SER A 458 25.22 -0.02 -4.32
CA SER A 458 26.20 1.00 -4.68
C SER A 458 25.69 1.91 -5.81
N ALA A 459 26.24 3.11 -5.91
CA ALA A 459 25.96 4.04 -7.01
C ALA A 459 26.21 3.43 -8.37
N ASP A 460 27.37 2.74 -8.53
CA ASP A 460 27.74 2.08 -9.79
C ASP A 460 26.76 0.97 -10.18
N TYR A 461 26.33 0.15 -9.21
CA TYR A 461 25.31 -0.87 -9.46
C TYR A 461 23.99 -0.26 -9.91
N ARG A 462 23.52 0.82 -9.25
CA ARG A 462 22.28 1.49 -9.61
C ARG A 462 22.34 2.04 -11.04
N LEU A 463 23.45 2.67 -11.42
CA LEU A 463 23.64 3.21 -12.77
C LEU A 463 23.72 2.10 -13.82
N LEU A 464 24.48 1.03 -13.54
CA LEU A 464 24.57 -0.13 -14.42
C LEU A 464 23.19 -0.78 -14.65
N VAL A 465 22.44 -0.96 -13.57
CA VAL A 465 21.08 -1.53 -13.64
C VAL A 465 20.16 -0.62 -14.44
N ALA A 466 20.17 0.69 -14.19
CA ALA A 466 19.33 1.64 -14.92
C ALA A 466 19.60 1.58 -16.44
N LYS A 467 20.87 1.55 -16.86
CA LYS A 467 21.25 1.34 -18.28
C LYS A 467 20.71 0.04 -18.83
N ASN A 468 20.88 -1.06 -18.09
CA ASN A 468 20.42 -2.38 -18.54
C ASN A 468 18.89 -2.51 -18.57
N LEU A 469 18.15 -1.77 -17.75
CA LEU A 469 16.69 -1.73 -17.81
C LEU A 469 16.20 -1.03 -19.09
N LEU A 470 16.88 0.01 -19.56
CA LEU A 470 16.58 0.63 -20.86
C LEU A 470 16.85 -0.35 -22.03
N ARG A 471 17.99 -1.05 -22.00
CA ARG A 471 18.29 -2.11 -23.00
C ARG A 471 17.26 -3.24 -22.94
N ARG A 472 16.87 -3.67 -21.75
CA ARG A 472 15.82 -4.67 -21.55
C ARG A 472 14.50 -4.23 -22.17
N PHE A 473 14.08 -2.99 -21.93
CA PHE A 473 12.86 -2.43 -22.52
C PHE A 473 12.91 -2.48 -24.04
N TYR A 474 14.01 -2.04 -24.65
CA TYR A 474 14.23 -2.15 -26.09
C TYR A 474 14.09 -3.59 -26.60
N LEU A 475 14.80 -4.54 -25.99
CA LEU A 475 14.76 -5.94 -26.42
C LEU A 475 13.35 -6.54 -26.31
N GLU A 476 12.61 -6.24 -25.25
CA GLU A 476 11.22 -6.70 -25.08
C GLU A 476 10.28 -6.08 -26.13
N THR A 477 10.52 -4.84 -26.57
CA THR A 477 9.74 -4.20 -27.65
C THR A 477 10.08 -4.75 -29.04
N GLU A 478 11.29 -5.28 -29.23
CA GLU A 478 11.73 -5.96 -30.45
C GLU A 478 11.40 -7.46 -30.49
N GLY A 479 10.57 -7.94 -29.55
CA GLY A 479 10.02 -9.28 -29.55
C GLY A 479 10.81 -10.32 -28.73
N ALA A 480 11.78 -9.89 -27.93
CA ALA A 480 12.36 -10.77 -26.93
C ALA A 480 11.32 -11.16 -25.87
N GLU A 481 11.28 -12.43 -25.49
CA GLU A 481 10.37 -12.89 -24.44
C GLU A 481 10.65 -12.15 -23.13
N PRO A 482 9.64 -11.55 -22.49
CA PRO A 482 9.80 -10.88 -21.21
C PRO A 482 10.25 -11.85 -20.12
N VAL A 483 11.40 -11.59 -19.52
CA VAL A 483 11.83 -12.34 -18.32
C VAL A 483 11.05 -11.83 -17.11
N ARG A 484 10.02 -12.55 -16.71
CA ARG A 484 9.20 -12.23 -15.55
C ARG A 484 9.70 -13.00 -14.32
N LEU A 485 9.79 -12.30 -13.19
CA LEU A 485 10.05 -12.91 -11.88
C LEU A 485 8.71 -13.33 -11.25
N ASP A 486 7.88 -14.05 -12.01
CA ASP A 486 6.64 -14.58 -11.47
C ASP A 486 6.89 -15.85 -10.65
N ARG A 487 5.89 -16.23 -9.83
CA ARG A 487 5.99 -17.40 -8.96
C ARG A 487 5.91 -18.72 -9.72
N LYS A 488 5.38 -18.70 -10.95
CA LYS A 488 5.23 -19.90 -11.81
C LYS A 488 6.57 -20.34 -12.39
N THR A 489 7.41 -19.40 -12.82
CA THR A 489 8.75 -19.69 -13.35
C THR A 489 9.68 -20.33 -12.32
N ARG A 490 9.46 -20.09 -11.02
CA ARG A 490 10.29 -20.65 -9.94
C ARG A 490 10.06 -22.14 -9.65
N ARG A 491 8.92 -22.70 -10.05
CA ARG A 491 8.61 -24.13 -9.82
C ARG A 491 9.15 -25.05 -10.90
N ALA A 492 9.65 -24.49 -11.99
CA ALA A 492 10.22 -25.25 -13.10
C ALA A 492 11.74 -25.49 -12.94
N VAL A 493 12.35 -25.07 -11.83
CA VAL A 493 13.76 -25.31 -11.44
C VAL A 493 13.76 -26.11 -10.09
#